data_5a630b03ffa77d530ac9d4c72c801e48
#
_entry.id   5a630b03ffa77d530ac9d4c72c801e48
#
_cell.length_a   1.000
_cell.length_b   1.000
_cell.length_c   1.000
_cell.angle_alpha   90.00
_cell.angle_beta   90.00
_cell.angle_gamma   90.00
#
_symmetry.space_group_name_H-M   'P 1'
#
loop_
_entity.id
_entity.type
_entity.pdbx_description
1 polymer ?
#
loop_
_entity_poly.entity_id
_entity_poly.type
_entity_poly.pdbx_seq_one_letter_code
_entity_poly.pdbx_strand_id
1 'polypeptide(L)' 'MRKPKGRWTDEEDRLLKSGSIAKRPVEDVAKTLNRLEESVIIRAIVIGFPFRTS' A
#
# COMPACT_ATOMS: atom_id res chain seq x y z
N MET A 1 3.72 -9.20 -21.02
CA MET A 1 3.92 -8.05 -20.16
C MET A 1 2.70 -7.77 -19.30
N ARG A 2 2.92 -7.53 -18.03
CA ARG A 2 1.81 -7.33 -17.11
C ARG A 2 1.37 -5.87 -17.10
N LYS A 3 0.09 -5.65 -17.16
CA LYS A 3 -0.43 -4.31 -17.03
C LYS A 3 -0.30 -3.83 -15.59
N PRO A 4 -0.02 -2.54 -15.37
CA PRO A 4 -0.04 -2.01 -14.02
C PRO A 4 -1.45 -2.13 -13.47
N LYS A 5 -1.54 -2.33 -12.18
CA LYS A 5 -2.83 -2.35 -11.53
C LYS A 5 -3.45 -0.97 -11.62
N GLY A 6 -4.72 -0.94 -11.89
CA GLY A 6 -5.40 0.32 -11.98
C GLY A 6 -5.92 0.74 -10.62
N ARG A 7 -7.22 0.66 -10.49
CA ARG A 7 -7.92 1.13 -9.32
C ARG A 7 -7.62 0.29 -8.08
N TRP A 8 -7.53 0.94 -6.95
CA TRP A 8 -7.38 0.23 -5.69
C TRP A 8 -8.69 -0.43 -5.30
N THR A 9 -8.62 -1.66 -4.84
CA THR A 9 -9.80 -2.40 -4.41
C THR A 9 -9.94 -2.30 -2.89
N ASP A 10 -11.13 -2.65 -2.40
CA ASP A 10 -11.38 -2.67 -0.96
C ASP A 10 -10.43 -3.61 -0.24
N GLU A 11 -10.15 -4.73 -0.87
CA GLU A 11 -9.25 -5.71 -0.29
C GLU A 11 -7.84 -5.16 -0.17
N GLU A 12 -7.39 -4.47 -1.20
CA GLU A 12 -6.07 -3.87 -1.19
C GLU A 12 -5.98 -2.79 -0.10
N ASP A 13 -7.01 -1.98 0.01
CA ASP A 13 -7.04 -0.95 1.05
C ASP A 13 -6.99 -1.59 2.43
N ARG A 14 -7.70 -2.70 2.61
CA ARG A 14 -7.71 -3.40 3.88
C ARG A 14 -6.33 -3.94 4.23
N LEU A 15 -5.65 -4.52 3.26
CA LEU A 15 -4.30 -5.03 3.48
C LEU A 15 -3.34 -3.90 3.79
N LEU A 16 -3.50 -2.77 3.12
CA LEU A 16 -2.67 -1.61 3.35
C LEU A 16 -2.88 -1.07 4.76
N LYS A 17 -4.12 -0.95 5.19
CA LYS A 17 -4.43 -0.50 6.55
C LYS A 17 -3.81 -1.42 7.58
N SER A 18 -3.97 -2.72 7.37
CA SER A 18 -3.42 -3.71 8.28
C SER A 18 -1.90 -3.58 8.38
N GLY A 19 -1.25 -3.38 7.24
CA GLY A 19 0.19 -3.20 7.23
C GLY A 19 0.61 -1.94 7.96
N SER A 20 -0.13 -0.86 7.78
CA SER A 20 0.18 0.39 8.46
C SER A 20 0.02 0.24 9.97
N ILE A 21 -1.04 -0.39 10.40
CA ILE A 21 -1.31 -0.60 11.83
C ILE A 21 -0.24 -1.50 12.45
N ALA A 22 0.17 -2.52 11.71
CA ALA A 22 1.21 -3.44 12.17
C ALA A 22 2.61 -2.87 12.04
N LYS A 23 2.74 -1.65 11.53
CA LYS A 23 4.01 -0.96 11.35
C LYS A 23 4.96 -1.71 10.43
N ARG A 24 4.42 -2.33 9.41
CA ARG A 24 5.23 -3.02 8.42
C ARG A 24 5.88 -2.00 7.49
N PRO A 25 7.05 -2.32 6.97
CA PRO A 25 7.69 -1.41 6.02
C PRO A 25 6.88 -1.34 4.72
N VAL A 26 6.90 -0.17 4.09
CA VAL A 26 6.11 0.03 2.90
C VAL A 26 6.54 -0.93 1.77
N GLU A 27 7.81 -1.25 1.68
CA GLU A 27 8.28 -2.15 0.64
C GLU A 27 7.69 -3.54 0.80
N ASP A 28 7.46 -3.95 2.03
CA ASP A 28 6.87 -5.25 2.30
C ASP A 28 5.41 -5.27 1.84
N VAL A 29 4.69 -4.22 2.18
CA VAL A 29 3.28 -4.09 1.78
C VAL A 29 3.16 -3.99 0.27
N ALA A 30 4.06 -3.22 -0.35
CA ALA A 30 4.04 -3.06 -1.79
C ALA A 30 4.26 -4.40 -2.50
N LYS A 31 5.14 -5.21 -1.98
CA LYS A 31 5.37 -6.54 -2.54
C LYS A 31 4.13 -7.40 -2.42
N THR A 32 3.51 -7.38 -1.26
CA THR A 32 2.30 -8.14 -1.02
C THR A 32 1.19 -7.74 -1.97
N LEU A 33 1.07 -6.45 -2.22
CA LEU A 33 0.04 -5.91 -3.10
C LEU A 33 0.45 -5.93 -4.57
N ASN A 34 1.71 -6.22 -4.84
CA ASN A 34 2.24 -6.21 -6.20
C ASN A 34 2.07 -4.82 -6.83
N ARG A 35 2.42 -3.80 -6.07
CA ARG A 35 2.35 -2.41 -6.50
C ARG A 35 3.67 -1.72 -6.22
N LEU A 36 3.84 -0.55 -6.83
CA LEU A 36 5.02 0.26 -6.56
C LEU A 36 4.92 0.87 -5.17
N GLU A 37 6.07 1.02 -4.51
CA GLU A 37 6.09 1.63 -3.18
C GLU A 37 5.49 3.02 -3.20
N GLU A 38 5.80 3.77 -4.23
CA GLU A 38 5.27 5.12 -4.39
C GLU A 38 3.75 5.14 -4.37
N SER A 39 3.16 4.21 -5.11
CA SER A 39 1.71 4.12 -5.18
C SER A 39 1.12 3.79 -3.82
N VAL A 40 1.77 2.90 -3.10
CA VAL A 40 1.32 2.50 -1.78
C VAL A 40 1.39 3.67 -0.81
N ILE A 41 2.47 4.42 -0.86
CA ILE A 41 2.64 5.58 0.01
C ILE A 41 1.55 6.61 -0.24
N ILE A 42 1.29 6.91 -1.50
CA ILE A 42 0.26 7.89 -1.85
C ILE A 42 -1.11 7.42 -1.39
N ARG A 43 -1.42 6.15 -1.67
CA ARG A 43 -2.72 5.62 -1.29
C ARG A 43 -2.90 5.63 0.23
N ALA A 44 -1.83 5.33 0.96
CA ALA A 44 -1.88 5.32 2.42
C ALA A 44 -2.25 6.69 2.95
N ILE A 45 -1.71 7.73 2.36
CA ILE A 45 -2.04 9.09 2.76
C ILE A 45 -3.50 9.39 2.47
N VAL A 46 -3.97 8.97 1.31
CA VAL A 46 -5.35 9.23 0.88
C VAL A 46 -6.35 8.61 1.85
N ILE A 47 -6.08 7.40 2.31
CA ILE A 47 -7.02 6.71 3.19
C ILE A 47 -6.76 6.98 4.67
N GLY A 48 -5.76 7.79 4.98
CA GLY A 48 -5.51 8.20 6.35
C GLY A 48 -4.71 7.22 7.20
N PHE A 49 -3.94 6.34 6.56
CA PHE A 49 -3.10 5.37 7.26
C PHE A 49 -1.68 5.44 6.72
N PRO A 50 -1.00 6.57 6.89
CA PRO A 50 0.32 6.74 6.29
C PRO A 50 1.36 5.80 6.90
N PHE A 51 2.30 5.40 6.06
CA PHE A 51 3.42 4.61 6.53
C PHE A 51 4.48 5.53 7.09
N ARG A 52 5.16 5.02 8.08
CA ARG A 52 6.24 5.78 8.67
C ARG A 52 7.44 5.74 7.72
N THR A 53 7.93 6.90 7.36
CA THR A 53 9.16 7.00 6.59
C THR A 53 10.22 7.57 7.51
N SER A 54 11.32 6.91 7.57
CA SER A 54 12.42 7.40 8.42
C SER A 54 13.36 8.28 7.67
#